data_fe1b6e0b33c0e89b33f23c5e7252b523
#
_entry.id   fe1b6e0b33c0e89b33f23c5e7252b523
#
_cell.length_a   1.000
_cell.length_b   1.000
_cell.length_c   1.000
_cell.angle_alpha   90.00
_cell.angle_beta   90.00
_cell.angle_gamma   90.00
#
_symmetry.space_group_name_H-M   'P 1'
#
loop_
_entity.id
_entity.type
_entity.pdbx_description
1 polymer ?
#
loop_
_entity_poly.entity_id
_entity_poly.type
_entity_poly.pdbx_seq_one_letter_code
_entity_poly.pdbx_strand_id
1 'polypeptide(L)'
;MTGLSATGLFRNPPRLPHGHLLRSLILNTAPVSDFAQTVKQQADIVKIIEGYIRLRKSGAQNYSGLCPFHKEKSPSFSVHAVRQFYHCFGCQASGDVFSFVGKIENVGFPEAVRIVAQKCGIPLPKREYSSPEEAASSRLRGKLLDLHEAACTWFEEQLAGPEGATARAYLSGRGLTPEGIKKFRIGYSPDSFHALQERLSSLADTETLRASGLFSSKEQGDGSQGPLYDRFRKRVMFPIANESGRVIAFTARTLETGDKAGAKYINSPETPLYTKGQVLFNLDKAKAAIRQNEFALLVEGQMDCISVFLRGIQNVIATSGTAFTEQQVAILRRHTSQVVVNFDPDTAGANAAEKSIALLTEEGFNIKIVTLDGGLDPDRFVRERGLDAYVAALKSARRQSDYLIERARQLFPGATSEQKLKAMNYLLPHIRRLPENLARDQFASDAAQKLGIDSAVLREELRQAALKRRDHIEPRAATLTEVERVLLRALAITDPDGEQARRLATDAILQEPSWFEQLRTAPTLLALANRQANDPMDVIEDPAQRALLAEALLAETKPPEPVEVQGAIQEIEERSIAAQLRDLRVLIAEAERRADHAELAVLTQRKLTLDRELRRLHNHRPPDES
;
A
#
# COMPACT_ATOMS: atom_id res chain seq x y z
N MET A 1 28.12 -0.85 17.17
CA MET A 1 27.15 -0.53 16.08
C MET A 1 25.88 0.01 16.73
N THR A 2 25.75 1.31 16.81
CA THR A 2 24.59 1.99 17.41
C THR A 2 23.50 2.11 16.35
N GLY A 3 22.46 1.27 16.46
CA GLY A 3 21.29 1.38 15.62
C GLY A 3 20.56 2.71 15.85
N LEU A 4 20.25 3.43 14.79
CA LEU A 4 19.31 4.55 14.83
C LEU A 4 17.93 4.00 15.18
N SER A 5 17.43 4.26 16.39
CA SER A 5 16.04 3.98 16.74
C SER A 5 15.16 5.17 16.39
N ALA A 6 13.88 4.92 16.15
CA ALA A 6 12.88 5.97 15.86
C ALA A 6 12.79 7.04 16.96
N THR A 7 13.22 6.72 18.17
CA THR A 7 13.20 7.63 19.33
C THR A 7 14.04 8.89 19.14
N GLY A 8 15.05 8.84 18.25
CA GLY A 8 15.87 10.02 17.94
C GLY A 8 15.35 10.89 16.79
N LEU A 9 14.52 10.35 15.91
CA LEU A 9 14.02 11.04 14.71
C LEU A 9 12.55 11.47 14.83
N PHE A 10 11.74 10.68 15.54
CA PHE A 10 10.31 10.92 15.71
C PHE A 10 9.97 10.96 17.21
N ARG A 11 9.53 12.10 17.73
CA ARG A 11 8.95 12.21 19.07
C ARG A 11 7.49 11.80 19.00
N ASN A 12 7.07 10.80 19.76
CA ASN A 12 5.67 10.45 19.94
C ASN A 12 4.93 11.56 20.70
N PRO A 13 3.72 11.96 20.28
CA PRO A 13 2.85 12.77 21.12
C PRO A 13 2.43 11.96 22.37
N PRO A 14 2.09 12.62 23.50
CA PRO A 14 1.65 11.94 24.72
C PRO A 14 0.39 11.10 24.43
N ARG A 15 0.40 9.84 24.87
CA ARG A 15 -0.74 8.92 24.77
C ARG A 15 -1.88 9.43 25.66
N LEU A 16 -3.01 9.74 25.07
CA LEU A 16 -4.27 9.90 25.79
C LEU A 16 -4.79 8.51 26.24
N PRO A 17 -5.44 8.39 27.41
CA PRO A 17 -5.92 7.11 27.92
C PRO A 17 -7.07 6.58 27.04
N HIS A 18 -6.90 5.36 26.55
CA HIS A 18 -7.90 4.66 25.75
C HIS A 18 -9.10 4.25 26.63
N GLY A 19 -10.24 4.83 26.34
CA GLY A 19 -11.54 4.28 26.71
C GLY A 19 -11.81 2.99 25.92
N HIS A 20 -12.26 1.96 26.62
CA HIS A 20 -12.65 0.66 26.10
C HIS A 20 -13.70 0.79 24.99
N LEU A 21 -13.38 0.34 23.79
CA LEU A 21 -14.35 -0.13 22.81
C LEU A 21 -13.78 -1.42 22.21
N LEU A 22 -14.29 -2.52 22.74
CA LEU A 22 -14.27 -3.84 22.12
C LEU A 22 -14.94 -3.72 20.74
N ARG A 23 -14.16 -3.66 19.67
CA ARG A 23 -14.62 -4.03 18.33
C ARG A 23 -13.87 -5.28 17.92
N SER A 24 -14.66 -6.38 17.89
CA SER A 24 -14.33 -7.63 17.25
C SER A 24 -13.79 -7.36 15.83
N LEU A 25 -12.51 -7.64 15.62
CA LEU A 25 -11.94 -7.84 14.30
C LEU A 25 -12.58 -9.11 13.73
N ILE A 26 -13.59 -8.95 12.90
CA ILE A 26 -14.01 -9.98 11.96
C ILE A 26 -12.89 -10.07 10.94
N LEU A 27 -12.09 -11.10 11.08
CA LEU A 27 -11.12 -11.55 10.10
C LEU A 27 -11.88 -11.86 8.80
N ASN A 28 -11.49 -11.18 7.73
CA ASN A 28 -11.79 -11.58 6.37
C ASN A 28 -11.30 -13.03 6.17
N THR A 29 -12.19 -14.00 6.35
CA THR A 29 -11.95 -15.39 6.00
C THR A 29 -12.19 -15.55 4.50
N ALA A 30 -11.15 -15.31 3.69
CA ALA A 30 -10.99 -16.17 2.53
C ALA A 30 -11.11 -17.63 3.01
N PRO A 31 -11.66 -18.57 2.23
CA PRO A 31 -11.85 -19.93 2.69
C PRO A 31 -10.53 -20.43 3.25
N VAL A 32 -10.49 -20.61 4.57
CA VAL A 32 -9.36 -21.22 5.25
C VAL A 32 -9.31 -22.60 4.64
N SER A 33 -8.31 -22.88 3.82
CA SER A 33 -8.17 -24.16 3.16
C SER A 33 -8.25 -25.22 4.26
N ASP A 34 -8.96 -26.32 4.01
CA ASP A 34 -9.01 -27.50 4.89
C ASP A 34 -7.62 -27.88 5.41
N PHE A 35 -6.59 -27.52 4.64
CA PHE A 35 -5.20 -27.72 4.99
C PHE A 35 -4.75 -26.90 6.20
N ALA A 36 -5.04 -25.59 6.26
CA ALA A 36 -4.66 -24.77 7.42
C ALA A 36 -5.34 -25.27 8.70
N GLN A 37 -6.57 -25.74 8.59
CA GLN A 37 -7.30 -26.33 9.69
C GLN A 37 -6.70 -27.67 10.12
N THR A 38 -6.31 -28.52 9.17
CA THR A 38 -5.58 -29.77 9.40
C THR A 38 -4.25 -29.51 10.11
N VAL A 39 -3.47 -28.53 9.64
CA VAL A 39 -2.20 -28.15 10.29
C VAL A 39 -2.44 -27.63 11.70
N LYS A 40 -3.46 -26.80 11.92
CA LYS A 40 -3.81 -26.27 13.24
C LYS A 40 -4.17 -27.36 14.24
N GLN A 41 -4.89 -28.40 13.80
CA GLN A 41 -5.29 -29.52 14.66
C GLN A 41 -4.11 -30.43 15.03
N GLN A 42 -3.10 -30.53 14.18
CA GLN A 42 -1.93 -31.39 14.41
C GLN A 42 -0.75 -30.65 15.05
N ALA A 43 -0.75 -29.31 15.01
CA ALA A 43 0.30 -28.50 15.58
C ALA A 43 0.15 -28.41 17.11
N ASP A 44 1.27 -28.63 17.82
CA ASP A 44 1.39 -28.36 19.24
C ASP A 44 2.08 -27.00 19.44
N ILE A 45 1.31 -25.99 19.87
CA ILE A 45 1.80 -24.64 20.04
C ILE A 45 2.98 -24.55 21.00
N VAL A 46 3.01 -25.38 22.05
CA VAL A 46 4.12 -25.39 23.01
C VAL A 46 5.41 -25.82 22.33
N LYS A 47 5.38 -26.95 21.60
CA LYS A 47 6.57 -27.45 20.85
C LYS A 47 7.05 -26.47 19.78
N ILE A 48 6.13 -25.85 19.06
CA ILE A 48 6.48 -24.86 18.05
C ILE A 48 7.16 -23.64 18.69
N ILE A 49 6.59 -23.12 19.80
CA ILE A 49 7.14 -21.94 20.49
C ILE A 49 8.46 -22.27 21.20
N GLU A 50 8.62 -23.46 21.76
CA GLU A 50 9.88 -23.92 22.35
C GLU A 50 11.05 -23.95 21.35
N GLY A 51 10.75 -24.07 20.05
CA GLY A 51 11.74 -23.94 18.98
C GLY A 51 12.28 -22.51 18.81
N TYR A 52 11.71 -21.50 19.47
CA TYR A 52 12.10 -20.09 19.38
C TYR A 52 12.50 -19.49 20.73
N ILE A 53 11.80 -19.86 21.82
CA ILE A 53 12.04 -19.34 23.17
C ILE A 53 12.01 -20.47 24.18
N ARG A 54 12.69 -20.27 25.31
CA ARG A 54 12.67 -21.23 26.42
C ARG A 54 11.37 -21.06 27.21
N LEU A 55 10.53 -22.09 27.24
CA LEU A 55 9.32 -22.15 28.07
C LEU A 55 9.57 -22.94 29.36
N ARG A 56 8.88 -22.55 30.43
CA ARG A 56 8.84 -23.29 31.72
C ARG A 56 7.38 -23.55 32.08
N LYS A 57 7.09 -24.75 32.58
CA LYS A 57 5.75 -25.09 33.06
C LYS A 57 5.40 -24.21 34.26
N SER A 58 4.31 -23.44 34.16
CA SER A 58 3.85 -22.49 35.20
C SER A 58 2.52 -22.87 35.82
N GLY A 59 1.93 -24.02 35.42
CA GLY A 59 0.67 -24.56 35.92
C GLY A 59 0.33 -25.88 35.24
N ALA A 60 -0.84 -26.44 35.52
CA ALA A 60 -1.27 -27.72 34.94
C ALA A 60 -1.30 -27.69 33.41
N GLN A 61 -1.71 -26.56 32.81
CA GLN A 61 -1.92 -26.40 31.38
C GLN A 61 -1.19 -25.19 30.79
N ASN A 62 -0.43 -24.43 31.62
CA ASN A 62 0.23 -23.20 31.23
C ASN A 62 1.73 -23.33 31.23
N TYR A 63 2.36 -22.68 30.25
CA TYR A 63 3.80 -22.50 30.14
C TYR A 63 4.12 -21.01 30.10
N SER A 64 5.23 -20.59 30.69
CA SER A 64 5.66 -19.19 30.70
C SER A 64 7.09 -19.04 30.23
N GLY A 65 7.42 -17.90 29.63
CA GLY A 65 8.75 -17.55 29.16
C GLY A 65 8.93 -16.06 28.98
N LEU A 66 10.13 -15.64 28.59
CA LEU A 66 10.38 -14.26 28.19
C LEU A 66 9.77 -14.03 26.81
N CYS A 67 9.08 -12.91 26.63
CA CYS A 67 8.44 -12.56 25.40
C CYS A 67 9.46 -12.28 24.28
N PRO A 68 9.30 -12.89 23.07
CA PRO A 68 10.20 -12.62 21.96
C PRO A 68 9.86 -11.30 21.23
N PHE A 69 8.74 -10.67 21.55
CA PHE A 69 8.21 -9.50 20.83
C PHE A 69 8.50 -8.17 21.52
N HIS A 70 9.00 -8.19 22.78
CA HIS A 70 9.46 -7.00 23.49
C HIS A 70 10.55 -7.36 24.50
N LYS A 71 11.35 -6.40 24.92
CA LYS A 71 12.43 -6.61 25.90
C LYS A 71 11.88 -6.61 27.33
N GLU A 72 12.11 -7.72 28.06
CA GLU A 72 11.72 -7.86 29.46
C GLU A 72 12.74 -8.69 30.23
N LYS A 73 12.74 -8.55 31.58
CA LYS A 73 13.61 -9.31 32.48
C LYS A 73 12.85 -10.39 33.28
N SER A 74 11.54 -10.26 33.37
CA SER A 74 10.64 -11.21 34.06
C SER A 74 9.67 -11.81 33.06
N PRO A 75 9.36 -13.13 33.17
CA PRO A 75 8.48 -13.80 32.20
C PRO A 75 7.05 -13.23 32.25
N SER A 76 6.59 -12.64 31.15
CA SER A 76 5.20 -12.18 30.97
C SER A 76 4.48 -12.90 29.81
N PHE A 77 5.18 -13.74 29.07
CA PHE A 77 4.64 -14.52 27.96
C PHE A 77 4.09 -15.84 28.47
N SER A 78 2.80 -16.10 28.22
CA SER A 78 2.10 -17.30 28.64
C SER A 78 1.55 -18.08 27.45
N VAL A 79 1.65 -19.41 27.48
CA VAL A 79 1.15 -20.32 26.46
C VAL A 79 0.21 -21.32 27.13
N HIS A 80 -1.02 -21.45 26.62
CA HIS A 80 -2.01 -22.40 27.12
C HIS A 80 -2.02 -23.64 26.23
N ALA A 81 -1.49 -24.75 26.73
CA ALA A 81 -1.29 -25.99 25.96
C ALA A 81 -2.59 -26.63 25.42
N VAL A 82 -3.67 -26.62 26.20
CA VAL A 82 -4.94 -27.25 25.78
C VAL A 82 -5.73 -26.38 24.81
N ARG A 83 -5.79 -25.08 25.07
CA ARG A 83 -6.53 -24.13 24.19
C ARG A 83 -5.72 -23.67 23.00
N GLN A 84 -4.44 -24.05 22.87
CA GLN A 84 -3.56 -23.78 21.74
C GLN A 84 -3.47 -22.28 21.39
N PHE A 85 -3.29 -21.43 22.42
CA PHE A 85 -3.05 -20.00 22.23
C PHE A 85 -1.97 -19.46 23.15
N TYR A 86 -1.38 -18.31 22.79
CA TYR A 86 -0.44 -17.56 23.63
C TYR A 86 -0.97 -16.17 23.93
N HIS A 87 -0.53 -15.61 25.05
CA HIS A 87 -0.77 -14.22 25.45
C HIS A 87 0.43 -13.66 26.20
N CYS A 88 0.83 -12.45 25.86
CA CYS A 88 1.88 -11.72 26.60
C CYS A 88 1.24 -10.61 27.43
N PHE A 89 1.37 -10.68 28.76
CA PHE A 89 0.81 -9.66 29.66
C PHE A 89 1.60 -8.34 29.64
N GLY A 90 2.83 -8.33 29.08
CA GLY A 90 3.66 -7.12 28.94
C GLY A 90 3.30 -6.28 27.72
N CYS A 91 3.31 -6.89 26.50
CA CYS A 91 3.05 -6.18 25.25
C CYS A 91 1.70 -6.47 24.61
N GLN A 92 0.83 -7.26 25.27
CA GLN A 92 -0.51 -7.66 24.81
C GLN A 92 -0.54 -8.47 23.49
N ALA A 93 0.63 -8.97 23.05
CA ALA A 93 0.70 -9.84 21.89
C ALA A 93 -0.01 -11.17 22.19
N SER A 94 -0.96 -11.56 21.37
CA SER A 94 -1.75 -12.79 21.55
C SER A 94 -2.09 -13.42 20.20
N GLY A 95 -2.44 -14.70 20.23
CA GLY A 95 -2.89 -15.43 19.06
C GLY A 95 -2.64 -16.94 19.14
N ASP A 96 -2.84 -17.61 18.01
CA ASP A 96 -2.59 -19.04 17.82
C ASP A 96 -1.17 -19.30 17.28
N VAL A 97 -0.87 -20.55 16.95
CA VAL A 97 0.43 -20.98 16.40
C VAL A 97 0.82 -20.24 15.12
N PHE A 98 -0.16 -19.96 14.23
CA PHE A 98 0.13 -19.24 12.98
C PHE A 98 0.41 -17.76 13.24
N SER A 99 -0.35 -17.17 14.14
CA SER A 99 -0.14 -15.78 14.59
C SER A 99 1.23 -15.61 15.25
N PHE A 100 1.68 -16.59 16.04
CA PHE A 100 3.01 -16.59 16.63
C PHE A 100 4.10 -16.68 15.58
N VAL A 101 4.02 -17.70 14.70
CA VAL A 101 5.04 -17.91 13.64
C VAL A 101 5.03 -16.75 12.64
N GLY A 102 3.86 -16.28 12.25
CA GLY A 102 3.72 -15.12 11.39
C GLY A 102 4.41 -13.88 11.96
N LYS A 103 4.31 -13.67 13.28
CA LYS A 103 4.89 -12.51 13.97
C LYS A 103 6.39 -12.65 14.21
N ILE A 104 6.90 -13.84 14.56
CA ILE A 104 8.31 -14.04 14.87
C ILE A 104 9.17 -14.20 13.62
N GLU A 105 8.71 -14.95 12.62
CA GLU A 105 9.35 -15.10 11.30
C GLU A 105 9.01 -13.92 10.37
N ASN A 106 7.99 -13.16 10.77
CA ASN A 106 7.54 -11.99 10.05
C ASN A 106 7.09 -12.29 8.62
N VAL A 107 6.21 -13.23 8.51
CA VAL A 107 5.61 -13.72 7.26
C VAL A 107 4.10 -13.62 7.30
N GLY A 108 3.47 -13.62 6.11
CA GLY A 108 2.00 -13.66 5.99
C GLY A 108 1.42 -15.01 6.42
N PHE A 109 0.10 -15.04 6.64
CA PHE A 109 -0.63 -16.23 7.10
C PHE A 109 -0.36 -17.49 6.25
N PRO A 110 -0.38 -17.47 4.90
CA PRO A 110 -0.11 -18.66 4.10
C PRO A 110 1.30 -19.23 4.32
N GLU A 111 2.29 -18.36 4.50
CA GLU A 111 3.67 -18.81 4.74
C GLU A 111 3.86 -19.28 6.18
N ALA A 112 3.20 -18.67 7.16
CA ALA A 112 3.16 -19.16 8.52
C ALA A 112 2.56 -20.57 8.60
N VAL A 113 1.49 -20.86 7.85
CA VAL A 113 0.91 -22.21 7.75
C VAL A 113 1.92 -23.20 7.18
N ARG A 114 2.67 -22.82 6.14
CA ARG A 114 3.72 -23.68 5.52
C ARG A 114 4.85 -23.99 6.51
N ILE A 115 5.33 -22.98 7.23
CA ILE A 115 6.41 -23.14 8.22
C ILE A 115 5.96 -24.07 9.35
N VAL A 116 4.74 -23.88 9.87
CA VAL A 116 4.18 -24.75 10.91
C VAL A 116 4.02 -26.18 10.39
N ALA A 117 3.47 -26.38 9.18
CA ALA A 117 3.34 -27.67 8.55
C ALA A 117 4.70 -28.39 8.43
N GLN A 118 5.75 -27.69 7.96
CA GLN A 118 7.10 -28.24 7.86
C GLN A 118 7.66 -28.63 9.23
N LYS A 119 7.49 -27.78 10.26
CA LYS A 119 7.94 -28.10 11.63
C LYS A 119 7.19 -29.28 12.26
N CYS A 120 5.95 -29.50 11.85
CA CYS A 120 5.15 -30.65 12.28
C CYS A 120 5.34 -31.91 11.40
N GLY A 121 6.15 -31.83 10.33
CA GLY A 121 6.31 -32.96 9.39
C GLY A 121 5.08 -33.25 8.54
N ILE A 122 4.15 -32.29 8.42
CA ILE A 122 2.92 -32.41 7.62
C ILE A 122 3.27 -32.14 6.16
N PRO A 123 3.02 -33.07 5.23
CA PRO A 123 3.31 -32.84 3.82
C PRO A 123 2.46 -31.69 3.29
N LEU A 124 3.09 -30.74 2.63
CA LEU A 124 2.41 -29.63 1.99
C LEU A 124 1.53 -30.16 0.84
N PRO A 125 0.27 -29.72 0.73
CA PRO A 125 -0.56 -30.10 -0.40
C PRO A 125 0.12 -29.66 -1.70
N LYS A 126 0.07 -30.48 -2.72
CA LYS A 126 0.39 -30.05 -4.07
C LYS A 126 -0.58 -28.90 -4.38
N ARG A 127 -0.03 -27.78 -4.85
CA ARG A 127 -0.84 -26.62 -5.23
C ARG A 127 -1.86 -27.08 -6.27
N GLU A 128 -3.11 -27.24 -5.87
CA GLU A 128 -4.21 -27.42 -6.81
C GLU A 128 -4.48 -26.05 -7.43
N TYR A 129 -4.35 -25.97 -8.73
CA TYR A 129 -4.63 -24.76 -9.49
C TYR A 129 -6.10 -24.81 -9.89
N SER A 130 -6.79 -23.70 -9.75
CA SER A 130 -8.22 -23.58 -10.09
C SER A 130 -8.47 -23.69 -11.61
N SER A 131 -7.44 -23.42 -12.43
CA SER A 131 -7.51 -23.59 -13.88
C SER A 131 -6.17 -24.06 -14.49
N PRO A 132 -6.18 -24.69 -15.70
CA PRO A 132 -4.98 -25.01 -16.45
C PRO A 132 -4.10 -23.79 -16.74
N GLU A 133 -4.72 -22.62 -16.97
CA GLU A 133 -4.00 -21.36 -17.23
C GLU A 133 -3.27 -20.87 -15.98
N GLU A 134 -3.89 -20.97 -14.81
CA GLU A 134 -3.24 -20.61 -13.54
C GLU A 134 -2.05 -21.51 -13.25
N ALA A 135 -2.19 -22.82 -13.55
CA ALA A 135 -1.10 -23.78 -13.46
C ALA A 135 0.04 -23.45 -14.43
N ALA A 136 -0.27 -23.06 -15.67
CA ALA A 136 0.70 -22.65 -16.67
C ALA A 136 1.43 -21.37 -16.26
N SER A 137 0.68 -20.34 -15.80
CA SER A 137 1.24 -19.08 -15.29
C SER A 137 2.18 -19.31 -14.11
N SER A 138 1.79 -20.15 -13.16
CA SER A 138 2.62 -20.47 -11.99
C SER A 138 3.91 -21.22 -12.39
N ARG A 139 3.83 -22.16 -13.35
CA ARG A 139 5.00 -22.85 -13.90
C ARG A 139 5.94 -21.89 -14.62
N LEU A 140 5.38 -20.98 -15.45
CA LEU A 140 6.17 -19.96 -16.14
C LEU A 140 6.91 -19.07 -15.13
N ARG A 141 6.21 -18.60 -14.08
CA ARG A 141 6.83 -17.80 -13.01
C ARG A 141 7.98 -18.54 -12.32
N GLY A 142 7.83 -19.84 -12.06
CA GLY A 142 8.89 -20.67 -11.51
C GLY A 142 10.11 -20.71 -12.43
N LYS A 143 9.91 -21.05 -13.71
CA LYS A 143 10.98 -21.07 -14.73
C LYS A 143 11.69 -19.72 -14.86
N LEU A 144 10.93 -18.62 -14.87
CA LEU A 144 11.48 -17.26 -14.94
C LEU A 144 12.33 -16.91 -13.72
N LEU A 145 11.94 -17.30 -12.50
CA LEU A 145 12.73 -17.09 -11.30
C LEU A 145 14.07 -17.82 -11.37
N ASP A 146 14.08 -19.08 -11.83
CA ASP A 146 15.30 -19.87 -11.96
C ASP A 146 16.20 -19.31 -13.08
N LEU A 147 15.60 -18.81 -14.16
CA LEU A 147 16.32 -18.16 -15.26
C LEU A 147 16.99 -16.84 -14.81
N HIS A 148 16.29 -16.02 -14.03
CA HIS A 148 16.86 -14.78 -13.48
C HIS A 148 17.99 -15.06 -12.49
N GLU A 149 17.88 -16.13 -11.70
CA GLU A 149 18.93 -16.55 -10.78
C GLU A 149 20.18 -16.99 -11.54
N ALA A 150 20.01 -17.79 -12.61
CA ALA A 150 21.10 -18.20 -13.49
C ALA A 150 21.76 -17.00 -14.20
N ALA A 151 20.95 -16.05 -14.68
CA ALA A 151 21.44 -14.80 -15.28
C ALA A 151 22.24 -13.96 -14.27
N CYS A 152 21.73 -13.85 -13.04
CA CYS A 152 22.40 -13.10 -11.98
C CYS A 152 23.79 -13.71 -11.68
N THR A 153 23.85 -15.01 -11.50
CA THR A 153 25.12 -15.74 -11.26
C THR A 153 26.09 -15.54 -12.42
N TRP A 154 25.61 -15.64 -13.66
CA TRP A 154 26.44 -15.38 -14.83
C TRP A 154 26.98 -13.95 -14.89
N PHE A 155 26.18 -12.94 -14.59
CA PHE A 155 26.66 -11.54 -14.51
C PHE A 155 27.71 -11.36 -13.40
N GLU A 156 27.57 -12.04 -12.25
CA GLU A 156 28.58 -12.04 -11.18
C GLU A 156 29.91 -12.66 -11.68
N GLU A 157 29.85 -13.77 -12.43
CA GLU A 157 31.01 -14.40 -13.06
C GLU A 157 31.69 -13.47 -14.07
N GLN A 158 30.90 -12.79 -14.92
CA GLN A 158 31.46 -11.83 -15.90
C GLN A 158 32.13 -10.62 -15.21
N LEU A 159 31.57 -10.15 -14.09
CA LEU A 159 32.20 -9.11 -13.31
C LEU A 159 33.56 -9.56 -12.74
N ALA A 160 33.65 -10.80 -12.28
CA ALA A 160 34.89 -11.37 -11.75
C ALA A 160 35.94 -11.65 -12.85
N GLY A 161 35.48 -11.92 -14.08
CA GLY A 161 36.31 -12.23 -15.24
C GLY A 161 37.11 -11.05 -15.81
N PRO A 162 37.88 -11.28 -16.87
CA PRO A 162 38.74 -10.26 -17.49
C PRO A 162 37.93 -9.06 -18.02
N GLU A 163 36.80 -9.30 -18.66
CA GLU A 163 35.95 -8.27 -19.26
C GLU A 163 35.33 -7.32 -18.23
N GLY A 164 35.19 -7.79 -16.97
CA GLY A 164 34.69 -6.99 -15.86
C GLY A 164 35.67 -5.98 -15.27
N ALA A 165 36.92 -5.89 -15.76
CA ALA A 165 37.96 -5.03 -15.17
C ALA A 165 37.54 -3.56 -15.04
N THR A 166 36.99 -2.98 -16.11
CA THR A 166 36.49 -1.59 -16.11
C THR A 166 35.33 -1.38 -15.14
N ALA A 167 34.44 -2.37 -15.06
CA ALA A 167 33.31 -2.33 -14.13
C ALA A 167 33.77 -2.41 -12.67
N ARG A 168 34.74 -3.29 -12.36
CA ARG A 168 35.35 -3.35 -11.02
C ARG A 168 36.06 -2.06 -10.64
N ALA A 169 36.82 -1.46 -11.54
CA ALA A 169 37.47 -0.17 -11.32
C ALA A 169 36.44 0.95 -11.02
N TYR A 170 35.34 0.98 -11.79
CA TYR A 170 34.24 1.89 -11.55
C TYR A 170 33.62 1.70 -10.16
N LEU A 171 33.27 0.47 -9.78
CA LEU A 171 32.65 0.13 -8.49
C LEU A 171 33.59 0.47 -7.32
N SER A 172 34.87 0.16 -7.44
CA SER A 172 35.89 0.52 -6.47
C SER A 172 36.03 2.04 -6.33
N GLY A 173 36.04 2.78 -7.46
CA GLY A 173 36.03 4.26 -7.47
C GLY A 173 34.79 4.87 -6.80
N ARG A 174 33.69 4.12 -6.76
CA ARG A 174 32.47 4.45 -5.99
C ARG A 174 32.54 4.03 -4.52
N GLY A 175 33.66 3.43 -4.08
CA GLY A 175 33.86 3.02 -2.69
C GLY A 175 33.13 1.71 -2.30
N LEU A 176 32.76 0.88 -3.30
CA LEU A 176 32.20 -0.45 -3.02
C LEU A 176 33.32 -1.46 -2.79
N THR A 177 33.24 -2.17 -1.67
CA THR A 177 34.17 -3.27 -1.36
C THR A 177 33.76 -4.57 -2.08
N PRO A 178 34.65 -5.55 -2.24
CA PRO A 178 34.30 -6.85 -2.79
C PRO A 178 33.14 -7.54 -2.03
N GLU A 179 33.11 -7.41 -0.72
CA GLU A 179 32.03 -7.95 0.15
C GLU A 179 30.70 -7.24 -0.13
N GLY A 180 30.74 -5.91 -0.33
CA GLY A 180 29.58 -5.12 -0.71
C GLY A 180 29.02 -5.50 -2.08
N ILE A 181 29.91 -5.68 -3.07
CA ILE A 181 29.57 -6.15 -4.41
C ILE A 181 28.89 -7.52 -4.33
N LYS A 182 29.47 -8.46 -3.58
CA LYS A 182 28.90 -9.80 -3.36
C LYS A 182 27.56 -9.75 -2.63
N LYS A 183 27.43 -8.91 -1.59
CA LYS A 183 26.18 -8.76 -0.82
C LYS A 183 25.01 -8.30 -1.67
N PHE A 184 25.27 -7.42 -2.62
CA PHE A 184 24.26 -6.92 -3.56
C PHE A 184 24.23 -7.68 -4.88
N ARG A 185 25.07 -8.73 -5.04
CA ARG A 185 25.15 -9.58 -6.24
C ARG A 185 25.34 -8.76 -7.52
N ILE A 186 26.14 -7.70 -7.41
CA ILE A 186 26.42 -6.81 -8.55
C ILE A 186 27.22 -7.59 -9.59
N GLY A 187 26.81 -7.47 -10.85
CA GLY A 187 27.41 -8.15 -11.96
C GLY A 187 27.82 -7.22 -13.10
N TYR A 188 28.25 -7.80 -14.19
CA TYR A 188 28.59 -7.11 -15.43
C TYR A 188 28.01 -7.85 -16.63
N SER A 189 27.44 -7.14 -17.57
CA SER A 189 27.04 -7.68 -18.87
C SER A 189 28.08 -7.25 -19.92
N PRO A 190 28.75 -8.22 -20.59
CA PRO A 190 29.75 -7.97 -21.62
C PRO A 190 29.17 -7.23 -22.84
N ASP A 191 30.05 -6.75 -23.72
CA ASP A 191 29.66 -6.15 -24.99
C ASP A 191 29.40 -7.22 -26.06
N SER A 192 28.35 -8.01 -25.84
CA SER A 192 27.92 -9.08 -26.75
C SER A 192 26.42 -9.02 -26.99
N PHE A 193 26.01 -9.41 -28.19
CA PHE A 193 24.59 -9.52 -28.54
C PHE A 193 23.96 -10.86 -28.16
N HIS A 194 24.76 -11.91 -27.89
CA HIS A 194 24.25 -13.28 -27.72
C HIS A 194 24.86 -14.05 -26.56
N ALA A 195 25.84 -13.51 -25.82
CA ALA A 195 26.56 -14.26 -24.79
C ALA A 195 25.66 -14.75 -23.66
N LEU A 196 24.73 -13.94 -23.19
CA LEU A 196 23.73 -14.35 -22.21
C LEU A 196 22.73 -15.33 -22.82
N GLN A 197 22.28 -15.07 -24.06
CA GLN A 197 21.36 -15.97 -24.76
C GLN A 197 21.95 -17.36 -24.93
N GLU A 198 23.20 -17.48 -25.38
CA GLU A 198 23.92 -18.78 -25.50
C GLU A 198 24.00 -19.51 -24.17
N ARG A 199 24.33 -18.79 -23.10
CA ARG A 199 24.43 -19.36 -21.75
C ARG A 199 23.10 -19.91 -21.23
N LEU A 200 21.97 -19.24 -21.52
CA LEU A 200 20.66 -19.57 -20.97
C LEU A 200 19.80 -20.44 -21.91
N SER A 201 20.18 -20.61 -23.16
CA SER A 201 19.41 -21.37 -24.15
C SER A 201 19.19 -22.86 -23.80
N SER A 202 20.06 -23.44 -22.99
CA SER A 202 19.92 -24.81 -22.48
C SER A 202 18.96 -24.93 -21.28
N LEU A 203 18.60 -23.82 -20.64
CA LEU A 203 17.79 -23.78 -19.42
C LEU A 203 16.30 -23.49 -19.68
N ALA A 204 15.97 -22.89 -20.82
CA ALA A 204 14.60 -22.48 -21.11
C ALA A 204 14.32 -22.46 -22.63
N ASP A 205 13.06 -22.66 -22.98
CA ASP A 205 12.55 -22.50 -24.33
C ASP A 205 12.51 -21.02 -24.76
N THR A 206 12.42 -20.77 -26.06
CA THR A 206 12.44 -19.43 -26.65
C THR A 206 11.32 -18.53 -26.10
N GLU A 207 10.16 -19.09 -25.80
CA GLU A 207 9.03 -18.33 -25.26
C GLU A 207 9.31 -17.85 -23.83
N THR A 208 9.85 -18.73 -22.98
CA THR A 208 10.29 -18.39 -21.63
C THR A 208 11.42 -17.35 -21.67
N LEU A 209 12.38 -17.47 -22.59
CA LEU A 209 13.44 -16.47 -22.77
C LEU A 209 12.85 -15.10 -23.15
N ARG A 210 11.87 -15.02 -24.05
CA ARG A 210 11.17 -13.78 -24.40
C ARG A 210 10.47 -13.15 -23.20
N ALA A 211 9.74 -13.96 -22.43
CA ALA A 211 8.99 -13.50 -21.27
C ALA A 211 9.87 -13.01 -20.10
N SER A 212 11.18 -13.31 -20.13
CA SER A 212 12.12 -12.99 -19.04
C SER A 212 12.45 -11.50 -18.93
N GLY A 213 12.33 -10.73 -20.02
CA GLY A 213 12.82 -9.34 -20.08
C GLY A 213 14.34 -9.18 -20.12
N LEU A 214 15.10 -10.28 -20.20
CA LEU A 214 16.57 -10.29 -20.36
C LEU A 214 17.00 -10.04 -21.81
N PHE A 215 16.09 -10.31 -22.75
CA PHE A 215 16.32 -10.23 -24.18
C PHE A 215 15.41 -9.22 -24.84
N SER A 216 15.81 -8.76 -26.02
CA SER A 216 15.01 -7.94 -26.93
C SER A 216 14.93 -8.61 -28.30
N SER A 217 13.91 -8.29 -29.06
CA SER A 217 13.78 -8.70 -30.47
C SER A 217 13.34 -7.49 -31.30
N LYS A 218 13.67 -7.48 -32.58
CA LYS A 218 13.14 -6.49 -33.52
C LYS A 218 11.84 -7.05 -34.11
N GLU A 219 10.85 -6.23 -34.24
CA GLU A 219 9.64 -6.56 -35.00
C GLU A 219 10.00 -6.58 -36.49
N GLN A 220 9.61 -7.66 -37.17
CA GLN A 220 9.81 -7.77 -38.62
C GLN A 220 8.65 -7.10 -39.36
N GLY A 221 8.87 -6.75 -40.61
CA GLY A 221 7.87 -6.00 -41.40
C GLY A 221 6.57 -6.78 -41.66
N ASP A 222 6.50 -8.07 -41.35
CA ASP A 222 5.34 -8.95 -41.44
C ASP A 222 4.60 -9.11 -40.09
N GLY A 223 5.01 -8.34 -39.05
CA GLY A 223 4.45 -8.44 -37.71
C GLY A 223 5.00 -9.59 -36.86
N SER A 224 5.89 -10.43 -37.42
CA SER A 224 6.55 -11.48 -36.64
C SER A 224 7.69 -10.94 -35.78
N GLN A 225 7.95 -11.61 -34.66
CA GLN A 225 9.07 -11.24 -33.81
C GLN A 225 10.39 -11.87 -34.30
N GLY A 226 11.37 -11.03 -34.53
CA GLY A 226 12.70 -11.44 -34.95
C GLY A 226 13.49 -12.25 -33.90
N PRO A 227 14.74 -12.62 -34.21
CA PRO A 227 15.61 -13.35 -33.29
C PRO A 227 15.89 -12.54 -32.03
N LEU A 228 16.08 -13.26 -30.92
CA LEU A 228 16.44 -12.67 -29.64
C LEU A 228 17.89 -12.18 -29.64
N TYR A 229 18.14 -11.10 -28.92
CA TYR A 229 19.48 -10.61 -28.59
C TYR A 229 19.50 -10.08 -27.16
N ASP A 230 20.69 -10.07 -26.55
CA ASP A 230 20.90 -9.63 -25.18
C ASP A 230 20.50 -8.16 -25.01
N ARG A 231 19.57 -7.89 -24.10
CA ARG A 231 19.06 -6.55 -23.82
C ARG A 231 20.10 -5.66 -23.16
N PHE A 232 20.84 -6.23 -22.24
CA PHE A 232 21.87 -5.53 -21.46
C PHE A 232 23.23 -5.84 -22.08
N ARG A 233 23.96 -4.81 -22.47
CA ARG A 233 25.30 -4.94 -23.03
C ARG A 233 26.19 -3.84 -22.51
N LYS A 234 27.45 -4.18 -22.15
CA LYS A 234 28.47 -3.27 -21.64
C LYS A 234 28.00 -2.43 -20.46
N ARG A 235 27.34 -3.10 -19.49
CA ARG A 235 26.71 -2.43 -18.35
C ARG A 235 27.01 -3.14 -17.04
N VAL A 236 27.13 -2.36 -15.96
CA VAL A 236 27.09 -2.86 -14.58
C VAL A 236 25.67 -3.26 -14.26
N MET A 237 25.48 -4.48 -13.76
CA MET A 237 24.19 -5.08 -13.49
C MET A 237 23.87 -5.05 -12.00
N PHE A 238 22.70 -4.54 -11.66
CA PHE A 238 22.17 -4.52 -10.29
C PHE A 238 20.90 -5.34 -10.28
N PRO A 239 20.89 -6.52 -9.61
CA PRO A 239 19.67 -7.31 -9.50
C PRO A 239 18.63 -6.63 -8.63
N ILE A 240 17.39 -6.74 -9.04
CA ILE A 240 16.21 -6.31 -8.30
C ILE A 240 15.54 -7.58 -7.75
N ALA A 241 15.41 -7.65 -6.43
CA ALA A 241 14.81 -8.78 -5.75
C ALA A 241 13.39 -8.45 -5.26
N ASN A 242 12.55 -9.48 -5.17
CA ASN A 242 11.28 -9.39 -4.46
C ASN A 242 11.51 -9.43 -2.92
N GLU A 243 10.45 -9.28 -2.13
CA GLU A 243 10.54 -9.28 -0.66
C GLU A 243 11.14 -10.57 -0.05
N SER A 244 11.10 -11.71 -0.77
CA SER A 244 11.72 -12.97 -0.35
C SER A 244 13.20 -13.11 -0.78
N GLY A 245 13.76 -12.12 -1.46
CA GLY A 245 15.15 -12.09 -1.88
C GLY A 245 15.42 -12.82 -3.22
N ARG A 246 14.37 -13.29 -3.95
CA ARG A 246 14.53 -13.89 -5.29
C ARG A 246 14.67 -12.78 -6.34
N VAL A 247 15.62 -12.93 -7.25
CA VAL A 247 15.85 -11.99 -8.35
C VAL A 247 14.69 -12.04 -9.35
N ILE A 248 14.09 -10.88 -9.62
CA ILE A 248 12.92 -10.75 -10.51
C ILE A 248 13.13 -9.81 -11.69
N ALA A 249 14.18 -8.99 -11.65
CA ALA A 249 14.53 -8.01 -12.67
C ALA A 249 15.98 -7.52 -12.48
N PHE A 250 16.40 -6.65 -13.38
CA PHE A 250 17.70 -5.98 -13.31
C PHE A 250 17.56 -4.50 -13.66
N THR A 251 18.41 -3.68 -13.04
CA THR A 251 18.75 -2.37 -13.53
C THR A 251 20.22 -2.38 -13.99
N ALA A 252 20.51 -1.72 -15.07
CA ALA A 252 21.81 -1.77 -15.71
C ALA A 252 22.36 -0.38 -16.02
N ARG A 253 23.56 -0.08 -15.52
CA ARG A 253 24.22 1.20 -15.71
C ARG A 253 25.29 1.12 -16.77
N THR A 254 25.25 2.03 -17.77
CA THR A 254 26.36 2.12 -18.73
C THR A 254 27.63 2.71 -18.10
N LEU A 255 28.77 2.21 -18.53
CA LEU A 255 30.08 2.77 -18.23
C LEU A 255 30.58 3.72 -19.32
N GLU A 256 29.87 3.80 -20.45
CA GLU A 256 30.18 4.68 -21.54
C GLU A 256 29.80 6.14 -21.22
N THR A 257 30.52 7.05 -21.78
CA THR A 257 30.31 8.52 -21.71
C THR A 257 30.16 9.08 -23.11
N GLY A 258 29.42 10.19 -23.23
CA GLY A 258 29.18 10.87 -24.52
C GLY A 258 27.89 10.42 -25.21
N ASP A 259 27.62 10.94 -26.40
CA ASP A 259 26.34 10.83 -27.11
C ASP A 259 25.97 9.38 -27.51
N LYS A 260 26.97 8.50 -27.63
CA LYS A 260 26.76 7.07 -27.96
C LYS A 260 26.39 6.19 -26.76
N ALA A 261 26.48 6.72 -25.53
CA ALA A 261 26.25 5.93 -24.30
C ALA A 261 24.79 5.52 -24.09
N GLY A 262 23.84 6.19 -24.74
CA GLY A 262 22.43 6.00 -24.52
C GLY A 262 22.01 6.37 -23.09
N ALA A 263 20.90 5.83 -22.62
CA ALA A 263 20.41 6.09 -21.26
C ALA A 263 21.40 5.57 -20.20
N LYS A 264 21.74 6.43 -19.22
CA LYS A 264 22.66 6.14 -18.11
C LYS A 264 22.25 4.86 -17.36
N TYR A 265 20.95 4.69 -17.09
CA TYR A 265 20.34 3.50 -16.52
C TYR A 265 19.24 2.97 -17.43
N ILE A 266 19.17 1.66 -17.58
CA ILE A 266 18.04 0.96 -18.18
C ILE A 266 17.58 -0.14 -17.23
N ASN A 267 16.26 -0.33 -17.14
CA ASN A 267 15.65 -1.38 -16.32
C ASN A 267 15.09 -2.51 -17.20
N SER A 268 14.88 -3.69 -16.60
CA SER A 268 14.04 -4.72 -17.20
C SER A 268 12.69 -4.12 -17.58
N PRO A 269 12.06 -4.58 -18.67
CA PRO A 269 10.67 -4.25 -18.99
C PRO A 269 9.72 -4.90 -17.98
N GLU A 270 8.44 -4.57 -18.08
CA GLU A 270 7.39 -5.32 -17.38
C GLU A 270 7.39 -6.79 -17.80
N THR A 271 7.27 -7.70 -16.83
CA THR A 271 7.28 -9.15 -17.05
C THR A 271 6.28 -9.83 -16.11
N PRO A 272 5.96 -11.11 -16.29
CA PRO A 272 5.13 -11.85 -15.32
C PRO A 272 5.69 -11.86 -13.89
N LEU A 273 6.99 -11.57 -13.69
CA LEU A 273 7.63 -11.46 -12.37
C LEU A 273 7.76 -10.05 -11.85
N TYR A 274 7.84 -9.07 -12.72
CA TYR A 274 8.27 -7.72 -12.39
C TYR A 274 7.33 -6.66 -12.92
N THR A 275 6.70 -5.95 -11.99
CA THR A 275 5.97 -4.71 -12.24
C THR A 275 6.71 -3.59 -11.53
N LYS A 276 7.28 -2.67 -12.30
CA LYS A 276 8.20 -1.64 -11.83
C LYS A 276 7.62 -0.79 -10.69
N GLY A 277 6.33 -0.45 -10.79
CA GLY A 277 5.60 0.31 -9.78
C GLY A 277 5.25 -0.47 -8.51
N GLN A 278 5.59 -1.76 -8.42
CA GLN A 278 5.25 -2.64 -7.29
C GLN A 278 6.49 -3.15 -6.54
N VAL A 279 7.67 -2.62 -6.81
CA VAL A 279 8.90 -3.08 -6.20
C VAL A 279 9.67 -1.90 -5.59
N LEU A 280 10.15 -2.08 -4.37
CA LEU A 280 11.08 -1.19 -3.70
C LEU A 280 12.45 -1.86 -3.66
N PHE A 281 13.45 -1.21 -4.24
CA PHE A 281 14.81 -1.73 -4.26
C PHE A 281 15.36 -1.87 -2.84
N ASN A 282 16.03 -2.99 -2.57
CA ASN A 282 16.63 -3.33 -1.28
C ASN A 282 15.64 -3.65 -0.14
N LEU A 283 14.32 -3.71 -0.39
CA LEU A 283 13.36 -4.00 0.67
C LEU A 283 13.58 -5.40 1.29
N ASP A 284 14.00 -6.37 0.49
CA ASP A 284 14.35 -7.73 0.95
C ASP A 284 15.38 -7.73 2.09
N LYS A 285 16.40 -6.86 2.01
CA LYS A 285 17.47 -6.72 3.02
C LYS A 285 17.13 -5.70 4.11
N ALA A 286 16.35 -4.67 3.76
CA ALA A 286 16.08 -3.53 4.65
C ALA A 286 14.92 -3.78 5.63
N LYS A 287 13.95 -4.66 5.29
CA LYS A 287 12.69 -4.84 6.04
C LYS A 287 12.86 -5.12 7.53
N ALA A 288 13.87 -5.90 7.92
CA ALA A 288 14.16 -6.17 9.32
C ALA A 288 14.64 -4.92 10.07
N ALA A 289 15.56 -4.18 9.45
CA ALA A 289 16.08 -2.93 10.02
C ALA A 289 15.01 -1.81 10.02
N ILE A 290 14.14 -1.75 9.02
CA ILE A 290 12.99 -0.82 9.00
C ILE A 290 12.10 -1.04 10.21
N ARG A 291 11.77 -2.28 10.53
CA ARG A 291 10.94 -2.60 11.70
C ARG A 291 11.64 -2.35 13.01
N GLN A 292 12.92 -2.72 13.11
CA GLN A 292 13.72 -2.48 14.31
C GLN A 292 13.89 -0.99 14.62
N ASN A 293 14.09 -0.18 13.58
CA ASN A 293 14.29 1.26 13.70
C ASN A 293 12.97 2.04 13.65
N GLU A 294 11.86 1.36 13.31
CA GLU A 294 10.51 1.91 13.16
C GLU A 294 10.36 2.96 12.04
N PHE A 295 11.34 3.14 11.17
CA PHE A 295 11.25 4.01 10.00
C PHE A 295 12.02 3.46 8.80
N ALA A 296 11.62 3.88 7.59
CA ALA A 296 12.36 3.65 6.36
C ALA A 296 13.07 4.94 5.91
N LEU A 297 14.29 4.80 5.41
CA LEU A 297 14.98 5.84 4.67
C LEU A 297 14.74 5.61 3.18
N LEU A 298 14.05 6.54 2.53
CA LEU A 298 13.73 6.49 1.11
C LEU A 298 14.67 7.39 0.33
N VAL A 299 15.45 6.81 -0.58
CA VAL A 299 16.35 7.50 -1.51
C VAL A 299 15.89 7.29 -2.95
N GLU A 300 16.45 8.03 -3.90
CA GLU A 300 16.02 7.98 -5.30
C GLU A 300 16.65 6.82 -6.06
N GLY A 301 17.97 6.69 -5.98
CA GLY A 301 18.78 5.81 -6.81
C GLY A 301 19.27 4.54 -6.12
N GLN A 302 19.57 3.51 -6.94
CA GLN A 302 20.15 2.26 -6.45
C GLN A 302 21.54 2.47 -5.83
N MET A 303 22.37 3.34 -6.44
CA MET A 303 23.71 3.61 -5.93
C MET A 303 23.67 4.28 -4.57
N ASP A 304 22.75 5.25 -4.38
CA ASP A 304 22.55 5.91 -3.11
C ASP A 304 22.16 4.92 -2.04
N CYS A 305 21.20 4.04 -2.38
CA CYS A 305 20.73 3.00 -1.51
C CYS A 305 21.86 2.03 -1.11
N ILE A 306 22.64 1.54 -2.08
CA ILE A 306 23.75 0.61 -1.84
C ILE A 306 24.84 1.26 -0.99
N SER A 307 25.25 2.48 -1.34
CA SER A 307 26.31 3.20 -0.61
C SER A 307 25.94 3.48 0.84
N VAL A 308 24.72 3.96 1.07
CA VAL A 308 24.20 4.24 2.42
C VAL A 308 24.06 2.94 3.22
N PHE A 309 23.54 1.87 2.60
CA PHE A 309 23.36 0.57 3.24
C PHE A 309 24.70 -0.04 3.68
N LEU A 310 25.70 -0.03 2.80
CA LEU A 310 27.02 -0.59 3.08
C LEU A 310 27.79 0.18 4.16
N ARG A 311 27.45 1.44 4.39
CA ARG A 311 28.01 2.27 5.48
C ARG A 311 27.30 2.06 6.82
N GLY A 312 26.28 1.18 6.90
CA GLY A 312 25.65 0.74 8.14
C GLY A 312 24.21 1.20 8.37
N ILE A 313 23.62 2.02 7.49
CA ILE A 313 22.21 2.41 7.55
C ILE A 313 21.39 1.40 6.78
N GLN A 314 20.98 0.33 7.48
CA GLN A 314 20.38 -0.85 6.85
C GLN A 314 18.88 -0.73 6.53
N ASN A 315 18.21 0.31 7.03
CA ASN A 315 16.78 0.57 6.78
C ASN A 315 16.54 1.49 5.56
N VAL A 316 17.45 1.48 4.59
CA VAL A 316 17.38 2.28 3.35
C VAL A 316 16.79 1.47 2.20
N ILE A 317 15.89 2.11 1.44
CA ILE A 317 15.24 1.59 0.24
C ILE A 317 15.26 2.65 -0.86
N ALA A 318 15.07 2.23 -2.13
CA ALA A 318 14.99 3.17 -3.25
C ALA A 318 13.82 2.88 -4.19
N THR A 319 13.40 3.93 -4.93
CA THR A 319 12.37 3.85 -6.00
C THR A 319 12.92 3.33 -7.33
N SER A 320 14.25 3.27 -7.47
CA SER A 320 14.96 2.77 -8.66
C SER A 320 14.72 3.56 -9.93
N GLY A 321 14.75 4.89 -9.85
CA GLY A 321 14.65 5.78 -11.01
C GLY A 321 13.25 5.80 -11.62
N THR A 322 12.22 5.63 -10.80
CA THR A 322 10.81 5.81 -11.16
C THR A 322 10.13 6.72 -10.17
N ALA A 323 9.03 7.35 -10.60
CA ALA A 323 8.13 8.00 -9.66
C ALA A 323 7.65 6.98 -8.62
N PHE A 324 7.59 7.40 -7.37
CA PHE A 324 7.03 6.61 -6.28
C PHE A 324 5.53 6.38 -6.52
N THR A 325 5.04 5.19 -6.29
CA THR A 325 3.67 4.78 -6.65
C THR A 325 2.84 4.43 -5.41
N GLU A 326 1.52 4.44 -5.56
CA GLU A 326 0.58 4.01 -4.52
C GLU A 326 0.82 2.57 -4.08
N GLN A 327 1.15 1.67 -5.04
CA GLN A 327 1.46 0.27 -4.73
C GLN A 327 2.72 0.15 -3.88
N GLN A 328 3.77 0.94 -4.19
CA GLN A 328 4.98 0.99 -3.37
C GLN A 328 4.71 1.55 -1.98
N VAL A 329 3.82 2.55 -1.84
CA VAL A 329 3.37 3.07 -0.54
C VAL A 329 2.64 1.98 0.25
N ALA A 330 1.72 1.24 -0.38
CA ALA A 330 0.99 0.13 0.25
C ALA A 330 1.92 -1.00 0.71
N ILE A 331 2.97 -1.31 -0.07
CA ILE A 331 4.01 -2.26 0.32
C ILE A 331 4.76 -1.76 1.56
N LEU A 332 5.22 -0.50 1.54
CA LEU A 332 5.98 0.09 2.65
C LEU A 332 5.15 0.16 3.93
N ARG A 333 3.83 0.42 3.83
CA ARG A 333 2.91 0.50 4.96
C ARG A 333 2.88 -0.76 5.83
N ARG A 334 3.13 -1.92 5.24
CA ARG A 334 3.22 -3.21 5.97
C ARG A 334 4.42 -3.28 6.91
N HIS A 335 5.42 -2.44 6.72
CA HIS A 335 6.68 -2.47 7.47
C HIS A 335 6.82 -1.32 8.44
N THR A 336 6.32 -0.13 8.11
CA THR A 336 6.39 1.07 8.96
C THR A 336 5.33 2.10 8.55
N SER A 337 5.06 3.04 9.45
CA SER A 337 4.30 4.27 9.18
C SER A 337 5.17 5.53 9.20
N GLN A 338 6.50 5.40 9.30
CA GLN A 338 7.42 6.52 9.41
C GLN A 338 8.45 6.45 8.28
N VAL A 339 8.62 7.55 7.55
CA VAL A 339 9.54 7.64 6.41
C VAL A 339 10.39 8.89 6.51
N VAL A 340 11.69 8.71 6.29
CA VAL A 340 12.63 9.81 6.05
C VAL A 340 12.95 9.82 4.57
N VAL A 341 12.63 10.90 3.86
CA VAL A 341 12.92 11.09 2.44
C VAL A 341 14.23 11.84 2.27
N ASN A 342 15.14 11.30 1.48
CA ASN A 342 16.42 11.92 1.14
C ASN A 342 16.69 11.74 -0.37
N PHE A 343 16.15 12.64 -1.17
CA PHE A 343 16.31 12.67 -2.62
C PHE A 343 17.41 13.64 -3.03
N ASP A 344 17.78 13.59 -4.30
CA ASP A 344 18.82 14.45 -4.86
C ASP A 344 18.45 15.93 -4.70
N PRO A 345 19.44 16.81 -4.49
CA PRO A 345 19.19 18.24 -4.20
C PRO A 345 18.81 19.06 -5.45
N ASP A 346 18.76 18.44 -6.62
CA ASP A 346 18.39 19.11 -7.86
C ASP A 346 16.88 19.35 -7.99
N THR A 347 16.45 20.04 -9.04
CA THR A 347 15.04 20.35 -9.29
C THR A 347 14.20 19.10 -9.54
N ALA A 348 14.77 18.08 -10.19
CA ALA A 348 14.08 16.83 -10.49
C ALA A 348 13.84 16.03 -9.20
N GLY A 349 14.85 15.90 -8.34
CA GLY A 349 14.74 15.25 -7.04
C GLY A 349 13.79 15.99 -6.09
N ALA A 350 13.79 17.34 -6.10
CA ALA A 350 12.83 18.12 -5.32
C ALA A 350 11.38 17.87 -5.78
N ASN A 351 11.12 17.79 -7.08
CA ASN A 351 9.79 17.46 -7.61
C ASN A 351 9.40 16.01 -7.31
N ALA A 352 10.35 15.08 -7.36
CA ALA A 352 10.14 13.69 -6.97
C ALA A 352 9.83 13.57 -5.47
N ALA A 353 10.51 14.34 -4.62
CA ALA A 353 10.23 14.42 -3.19
C ALA A 353 8.81 14.92 -2.92
N GLU A 354 8.36 16.01 -3.58
CA GLU A 354 7.03 16.56 -3.42
C GLU A 354 5.92 15.54 -3.80
N LYS A 355 6.10 14.82 -4.92
CA LYS A 355 5.18 13.76 -5.34
C LYS A 355 5.13 12.62 -4.33
N SER A 356 6.28 12.19 -3.84
CA SER A 356 6.39 11.12 -2.82
C SER A 356 5.76 11.55 -1.50
N ILE A 357 5.99 12.79 -1.07
CA ILE A 357 5.37 13.38 0.11
C ILE A 357 3.84 13.36 -0.03
N ALA A 358 3.31 13.73 -1.20
CA ALA A 358 1.87 13.76 -1.45
C ALA A 358 1.24 12.37 -1.24
N LEU A 359 1.79 11.33 -1.88
CA LEU A 359 1.31 9.95 -1.77
C LEU A 359 1.43 9.40 -0.34
N LEU A 360 2.58 9.60 0.30
CA LEU A 360 2.80 9.17 1.69
C LEU A 360 1.86 9.88 2.68
N THR A 361 1.56 11.15 2.42
CA THR A 361 0.62 11.94 3.24
C THR A 361 -0.80 11.41 3.14
N GLU A 362 -1.26 11.10 1.93
CA GLU A 362 -2.59 10.53 1.68
C GLU A 362 -2.78 9.21 2.43
N GLU A 363 -1.71 8.40 2.52
CA GLU A 363 -1.67 7.14 3.25
C GLU A 363 -1.35 7.29 4.74
N GLY A 364 -1.30 8.52 5.27
CA GLY A 364 -1.13 8.80 6.70
C GLY A 364 0.23 8.42 7.28
N PHE A 365 1.30 8.52 6.49
CA PHE A 365 2.67 8.37 6.99
C PHE A 365 3.13 9.60 7.76
N ASN A 366 3.97 9.38 8.76
CA ASN A 366 4.76 10.43 9.39
C ASN A 366 6.03 10.63 8.58
N ILE A 367 6.17 11.82 7.97
CA ILE A 367 7.21 12.08 6.97
C ILE A 367 8.18 13.13 7.49
N LYS A 368 9.47 12.83 7.35
CA LYS A 368 10.55 13.81 7.51
C LYS A 368 11.40 13.86 6.25
N ILE A 369 11.98 15.01 5.98
CA ILE A 369 12.82 15.26 4.82
C ILE A 369 14.23 15.66 5.27
N VAL A 370 15.22 15.00 4.69
CA VAL A 370 16.62 15.35 4.82
C VAL A 370 17.07 16.11 3.57
N THR A 371 17.71 17.25 3.78
CA THR A 371 18.45 17.97 2.75
C THR A 371 19.91 17.94 3.16
N LEU A 372 20.76 17.43 2.28
CA LEU A 372 22.20 17.33 2.54
C LEU A 372 22.91 18.62 2.16
N ASP A 373 23.86 19.04 3.00
CA ASP A 373 24.63 20.25 2.74
C ASP A 373 25.59 20.07 1.55
N GLY A 374 25.85 21.17 0.84
CA GLY A 374 26.80 21.22 -0.28
C GLY A 374 26.25 20.69 -1.59
N GLY A 375 24.94 20.45 -1.73
CA GLY A 375 24.31 19.98 -2.97
C GLY A 375 24.78 18.58 -3.40
N LEU A 376 25.10 17.73 -2.42
CA LEU A 376 25.58 16.36 -2.66
C LEU A 376 24.41 15.38 -2.65
N ASP A 377 24.47 14.37 -3.55
CA ASP A 377 23.61 13.20 -3.49
C ASP A 377 23.98 12.30 -2.28
N PRO A 378 23.11 11.38 -1.83
CA PRO A 378 23.38 10.52 -0.67
C PRO A 378 24.65 9.68 -0.81
N ASP A 379 24.93 9.10 -2.00
CA ASP A 379 26.15 8.33 -2.28
C ASP A 379 27.39 9.18 -2.06
N ARG A 380 27.43 10.35 -2.68
CA ARG A 380 28.57 11.25 -2.60
C ARG A 380 28.75 11.81 -1.19
N PHE A 381 27.68 12.22 -0.54
CA PHE A 381 27.74 12.76 0.82
C PHE A 381 28.32 11.74 1.81
N VAL A 382 27.81 10.49 1.82
CA VAL A 382 28.29 9.48 2.75
C VAL A 382 29.73 9.05 2.47
N ARG A 383 30.20 9.15 1.22
CA ARG A 383 31.60 8.89 0.86
C ARG A 383 32.54 10.01 1.28
N GLU A 384 32.16 11.26 1.09
CA GLU A 384 33.03 12.43 1.33
C GLU A 384 33.00 12.89 2.79
N ARG A 385 31.83 12.82 3.45
CA ARG A 385 31.63 13.33 4.82
C ARG A 385 31.57 12.24 5.89
N GLY A 386 31.38 10.99 5.48
CA GLY A 386 31.32 9.83 6.37
C GLY A 386 29.95 9.57 7.00
N LEU A 387 29.86 8.45 7.71
CA LEU A 387 28.64 7.96 8.35
C LEU A 387 28.11 8.93 9.41
N ASP A 388 28.99 9.43 10.28
CA ASP A 388 28.58 10.27 11.43
C ASP A 388 27.91 11.57 10.96
N ALA A 389 28.44 12.19 9.90
CA ALA A 389 27.84 13.38 9.29
C ALA A 389 26.46 13.06 8.67
N TYR A 390 26.33 11.90 8.01
CA TYR A 390 25.06 11.48 7.44
C TYR A 390 24.01 11.16 8.52
N VAL A 391 24.41 10.50 9.62
CA VAL A 391 23.56 10.27 10.80
C VAL A 391 23.13 11.59 11.45
N ALA A 392 24.02 12.58 11.53
CA ALA A 392 23.69 13.91 12.04
C ALA A 392 22.66 14.60 11.14
N ALA A 393 22.82 14.50 9.82
CA ALA A 393 21.85 15.02 8.84
C ALA A 393 20.48 14.33 8.99
N LEU A 394 20.44 12.99 9.17
CA LEU A 394 19.20 12.27 9.43
C LEU A 394 18.51 12.74 10.71
N LYS A 395 19.27 12.99 11.78
CA LYS A 395 18.72 13.50 13.06
C LYS A 395 18.16 14.91 12.93
N SER A 396 18.70 15.74 12.03
CA SER A 396 18.22 17.09 11.74
C SER A 396 17.07 17.12 10.70
N ALA A 397 16.56 15.96 10.28
CA ALA A 397 15.47 15.85 9.32
C ALA A 397 14.24 16.68 9.73
N ARG A 398 13.75 17.51 8.81
CA ARG A 398 12.64 18.43 9.02
C ARG A 398 11.30 17.75 8.77
N ARG A 399 10.22 18.23 9.41
CA ARG A 399 8.86 17.80 9.09
C ARG A 399 8.52 18.17 7.65
N GLN A 400 7.64 17.40 7.04
CA GLN A 400 7.15 17.69 5.67
C GLN A 400 6.58 19.11 5.53
N SER A 401 5.83 19.60 6.54
CA SER A 401 5.29 20.95 6.54
C SER A 401 6.38 22.02 6.48
N ASP A 402 7.42 21.88 7.30
CA ASP A 402 8.56 22.82 7.33
C ASP A 402 9.31 22.86 6.00
N TYR A 403 9.54 21.67 5.40
CA TYR A 403 10.16 21.53 4.09
C TYR A 403 9.34 22.20 2.99
N LEU A 404 8.03 21.93 2.93
CA LEU A 404 7.14 22.50 1.91
C LEU A 404 6.98 24.00 2.04
N ILE A 405 6.90 24.54 3.26
CA ILE A 405 6.86 26.00 3.48
C ILE A 405 8.17 26.65 3.00
N GLU A 406 9.32 26.07 3.32
CA GLU A 406 10.60 26.60 2.86
C GLU A 406 10.72 26.51 1.33
N ARG A 407 10.27 25.42 0.73
CA ARG A 407 10.20 25.25 -0.72
C ARG A 407 9.29 26.30 -1.37
N ALA A 408 8.14 26.60 -0.78
CA ALA A 408 7.23 27.66 -1.24
C ALA A 408 7.93 29.02 -1.22
N ARG A 409 8.71 29.33 -0.18
CA ARG A 409 9.49 30.58 -0.08
C ARG A 409 10.57 30.69 -1.15
N GLN A 410 11.22 29.57 -1.49
CA GLN A 410 12.23 29.52 -2.55
C GLN A 410 11.64 29.69 -3.95
N LEU A 411 10.47 29.10 -4.20
CA LEU A 411 9.75 29.19 -5.48
C LEU A 411 9.12 30.57 -5.71
N PHE A 412 8.66 31.21 -4.63
CA PHE A 412 7.97 32.49 -4.66
C PHE A 412 8.64 33.50 -3.73
N PRO A 413 9.87 33.92 -4.05
CA PRO A 413 10.62 34.83 -3.22
C PRO A 413 10.00 36.23 -3.23
N GLY A 414 9.81 36.82 -2.05
CA GLY A 414 9.33 38.19 -1.88
C GLY A 414 8.22 38.34 -0.86
N ALA A 415 8.00 39.59 -0.43
CA ALA A 415 7.02 39.94 0.61
C ALA A 415 5.70 40.52 0.03
N THR A 416 5.56 40.59 -1.31
CA THR A 416 4.36 41.15 -1.94
C THR A 416 3.16 40.23 -1.76
N SER A 417 1.95 40.80 -1.70
CA SER A 417 0.72 40.03 -1.57
C SER A 417 0.55 38.99 -2.67
N GLU A 418 0.99 39.29 -3.89
CA GLU A 418 0.94 38.36 -5.02
C GLU A 418 1.84 37.14 -4.79
N GLN A 419 3.08 37.34 -4.33
CA GLN A 419 4.01 36.24 -4.06
C GLN A 419 3.54 35.36 -2.90
N LYS A 420 2.99 35.97 -1.84
CA LYS A 420 2.37 35.27 -0.72
C LYS A 420 1.18 34.43 -1.17
N LEU A 421 0.31 34.96 -2.05
CA LEU A 421 -0.81 34.23 -2.61
C LEU A 421 -0.36 33.02 -3.46
N LYS A 422 0.67 33.19 -4.28
CA LYS A 422 1.28 32.07 -5.07
C LYS A 422 1.83 30.99 -4.14
N ALA A 423 2.57 31.39 -3.09
CA ALA A 423 3.08 30.46 -2.09
C ALA A 423 1.97 29.71 -1.36
N MET A 424 0.88 30.40 -0.99
CA MET A 424 -0.29 29.78 -0.38
C MET A 424 -0.97 28.78 -1.33
N ASN A 425 -1.21 29.15 -2.58
CA ASN A 425 -1.82 28.28 -3.58
C ASN A 425 -0.98 27.01 -3.85
N TYR A 426 0.34 27.12 -3.76
CA TYR A 426 1.24 25.95 -3.82
C TYR A 426 1.07 25.04 -2.59
N LEU A 427 0.90 25.58 -1.39
CA LEU A 427 0.77 24.81 -0.15
C LEU A 427 -0.62 24.17 0.04
N LEU A 428 -1.68 24.81 -0.43
CA LEU A 428 -3.06 24.35 -0.24
C LEU A 428 -3.30 22.90 -0.65
N PRO A 429 -2.85 22.39 -1.81
CA PRO A 429 -3.01 20.98 -2.17
C PRO A 429 -2.35 20.02 -1.18
N HIS A 430 -1.18 20.37 -0.62
CA HIS A 430 -0.48 19.56 0.37
C HIS A 430 -1.20 19.54 1.71
N ILE A 431 -1.74 20.68 2.14
CA ILE A 431 -2.53 20.78 3.37
C ILE A 431 -3.82 19.94 3.25
N ARG A 432 -4.50 20.02 2.10
CA ARG A 432 -5.73 19.26 1.83
C ARG A 432 -5.55 17.74 1.89
N ARG A 433 -4.36 17.24 1.58
CA ARG A 433 -4.06 15.80 1.59
C ARG A 433 -3.90 15.21 2.98
N LEU A 434 -3.64 16.04 4.00
CA LEU A 434 -3.52 15.55 5.38
C LEU A 434 -4.86 14.94 5.86
N PRO A 435 -4.85 13.70 6.40
CA PRO A 435 -6.09 13.03 6.81
C PRO A 435 -6.75 13.70 8.03
N GLU A 436 -5.96 14.22 8.97
CA GLU A 436 -6.43 14.74 10.23
C GLU A 436 -6.71 16.26 10.17
N ASN A 437 -7.87 16.70 10.68
CA ASN A 437 -8.23 18.11 10.71
C ASN A 437 -7.23 18.94 11.52
N LEU A 438 -6.80 18.43 12.68
CA LEU A 438 -5.84 19.12 13.54
C LEU A 438 -4.49 19.33 12.85
N ALA A 439 -4.01 18.32 12.11
CA ALA A 439 -2.75 18.42 11.36
C ALA A 439 -2.86 19.45 10.22
N ARG A 440 -4.03 19.55 9.57
CA ARG A 440 -4.31 20.59 8.57
C ARG A 440 -4.29 22.00 9.17
N ASP A 441 -4.97 22.19 10.29
CA ASP A 441 -5.00 23.47 10.98
C ASP A 441 -3.61 23.88 11.46
N GLN A 442 -2.82 22.95 11.99
CA GLN A 442 -1.45 23.21 12.42
C GLN A 442 -0.56 23.62 11.23
N PHE A 443 -0.61 22.86 10.13
CA PHE A 443 0.18 23.20 8.95
C PHE A 443 -0.22 24.56 8.36
N ALA A 444 -1.51 24.85 8.30
CA ALA A 444 -2.01 26.13 7.84
C ALA A 444 -1.54 27.30 8.72
N SER A 445 -1.59 27.12 10.04
CA SER A 445 -1.12 28.11 11.00
C SER A 445 0.38 28.38 10.86
N ASP A 446 1.20 27.30 10.77
CA ASP A 446 2.64 27.39 10.57
C ASP A 446 2.99 28.09 9.23
N ALA A 447 2.23 27.78 8.16
CA ALA A 447 2.39 28.41 6.86
C ALA A 447 2.05 29.91 6.91
N ALA A 448 0.92 30.27 7.53
CA ALA A 448 0.52 31.67 7.68
C ALA A 448 1.56 32.48 8.45
N GLN A 449 2.05 31.95 9.56
CA GLN A 449 3.08 32.59 10.38
C GLN A 449 4.38 32.79 9.59
N LYS A 450 4.90 31.74 8.95
CA LYS A 450 6.19 31.77 8.25
C LYS A 450 6.16 32.56 6.94
N LEU A 451 5.00 32.66 6.28
CA LEU A 451 4.81 33.47 5.07
C LEU A 451 4.33 34.90 5.36
N GLY A 452 4.03 35.23 6.64
CA GLY A 452 3.51 36.52 7.04
C GLY A 452 2.12 36.81 6.43
N ILE A 453 1.27 35.81 6.33
CA ILE A 453 -0.11 35.88 5.82
C ILE A 453 -1.07 35.94 7.01
N ASP A 454 -2.17 36.71 6.90
CA ASP A 454 -3.22 36.67 7.90
C ASP A 454 -3.79 35.26 8.05
N SER A 455 -3.71 34.73 9.27
CA SER A 455 -4.16 33.37 9.57
C SER A 455 -5.68 33.19 9.39
N ALA A 456 -6.47 34.28 9.47
CA ALA A 456 -7.92 34.24 9.27
C ALA A 456 -8.28 33.95 7.80
N VAL A 457 -7.59 34.60 6.85
CA VAL A 457 -7.75 34.34 5.39
C VAL A 457 -7.39 32.91 5.05
N LEU A 458 -6.26 32.44 5.56
CA LEU A 458 -5.81 31.06 5.28
C LEU A 458 -6.78 30.01 5.88
N ARG A 459 -7.32 30.26 7.07
CA ARG A 459 -8.33 29.38 7.68
C ARG A 459 -9.62 29.34 6.87
N GLU A 460 -10.09 30.46 6.36
CA GLU A 460 -11.30 30.50 5.53
C GLU A 460 -11.08 29.74 4.20
N GLU A 461 -9.95 29.94 3.52
CA GLU A 461 -9.60 29.18 2.32
C GLU A 461 -9.50 27.68 2.59
N LEU A 462 -8.92 27.27 3.72
CA LEU A 462 -8.86 25.88 4.13
C LEU A 462 -10.24 25.29 4.43
N ARG A 463 -11.12 26.07 5.07
CA ARG A 463 -12.49 25.67 5.36
C ARG A 463 -13.26 25.41 4.08
N GLN A 464 -13.20 26.34 3.13
CA GLN A 464 -13.83 26.19 1.82
C GLN A 464 -13.23 24.99 1.04
N ALA A 465 -11.91 24.82 1.13
CA ALA A 465 -11.23 23.70 0.54
C ALA A 465 -11.61 22.34 1.15
N ALA A 466 -11.81 22.31 2.47
CA ALA A 466 -12.26 21.09 3.17
C ALA A 466 -13.70 20.74 2.82
N LEU A 467 -14.56 21.75 2.59
CA LEU A 467 -15.92 21.54 2.10
C LEU A 467 -15.91 20.97 0.67
N LYS A 468 -15.13 21.55 -0.25
CA LYS A 468 -14.96 21.02 -1.62
C LYS A 468 -14.38 19.59 -1.66
N ARG A 469 -13.56 19.19 -0.69
CA ARG A 469 -13.04 17.80 -0.60
C ARG A 469 -14.14 16.79 -0.23
N ARG A 470 -15.22 17.19 0.43
CA ARG A 470 -16.38 16.33 0.67
C ARG A 470 -17.11 15.97 -0.64
N ASP A 471 -17.00 16.83 -1.66
CA ASP A 471 -17.59 16.58 -2.99
C ASP A 471 -16.70 15.70 -3.90
N HIS A 472 -15.43 15.46 -3.53
CA HIS A 472 -14.45 14.69 -4.31
C HIS A 472 -13.70 13.62 -3.49
N ILE A 473 -14.31 13.10 -2.44
CA ILE A 473 -13.85 11.84 -1.86
C ILE A 473 -14.45 10.74 -2.74
N GLU A 474 -13.67 10.23 -3.71
CA GLU A 474 -13.81 8.82 -4.01
C GLU A 474 -13.55 8.08 -2.70
N PRO A 475 -14.51 7.36 -2.14
CA PRO A 475 -14.26 6.62 -0.91
C PRO A 475 -13.15 5.62 -1.23
N ARG A 476 -12.08 5.61 -0.46
CA ARG A 476 -11.28 4.40 -0.20
C ARG A 476 -12.26 3.24 -0.25
N ALA A 477 -11.94 2.16 -0.95
CA ALA A 477 -12.80 0.99 -1.09
C ALA A 477 -13.59 0.77 0.21
N ALA A 478 -14.69 1.50 0.33
CA ALA A 478 -15.58 1.38 1.45
C ALA A 478 -16.21 0.00 1.22
N THR A 479 -16.02 -0.89 2.16
CA THR A 479 -16.83 -2.11 2.28
C THR A 479 -18.27 -1.72 2.02
N LEU A 480 -18.97 -2.50 1.19
CA LEU A 480 -20.39 -2.35 0.95
C LEU A 480 -21.11 -2.10 2.27
N THR A 481 -21.95 -1.07 2.31
CA THR A 481 -22.82 -0.87 3.48
C THR A 481 -23.77 -2.06 3.59
N GLU A 482 -24.25 -2.33 4.80
CA GLU A 482 -25.17 -3.44 5.02
C GLU A 482 -26.42 -3.31 4.14
N VAL A 483 -26.94 -2.11 4.00
CA VAL A 483 -28.06 -1.77 3.13
C VAL A 483 -27.78 -2.11 1.66
N GLU A 484 -26.61 -1.71 1.14
CA GLU A 484 -26.21 -2.03 -0.25
C GLU A 484 -26.05 -3.54 -0.43
N ARG A 485 -25.52 -4.24 0.57
CA ARG A 485 -25.33 -5.69 0.55
C ARG A 485 -26.68 -6.42 0.50
N VAL A 486 -27.63 -6.03 1.33
CA VAL A 486 -28.98 -6.61 1.36
C VAL A 486 -29.67 -6.42 0.03
N LEU A 487 -29.64 -5.20 -0.56
CA LEU A 487 -30.29 -4.92 -1.85
C LEU A 487 -29.64 -5.66 -3.02
N LEU A 488 -28.30 -5.70 -3.10
CA LEU A 488 -27.58 -6.45 -4.13
C LEU A 488 -27.92 -7.94 -4.07
N ARG A 489 -27.96 -8.51 -2.86
CA ARG A 489 -28.33 -9.92 -2.65
C ARG A 489 -29.78 -10.16 -3.03
N ALA A 490 -30.71 -9.32 -2.63
CA ALA A 490 -32.11 -9.43 -2.98
C ALA A 490 -32.33 -9.43 -4.50
N LEU A 491 -31.73 -8.48 -5.22
CA LEU A 491 -31.82 -8.39 -6.67
C LEU A 491 -31.14 -9.55 -7.41
N ALA A 492 -30.12 -10.15 -6.81
CA ALA A 492 -29.40 -11.27 -7.40
C ALA A 492 -30.09 -12.64 -7.22
N ILE A 493 -31.18 -12.74 -6.45
CA ILE A 493 -31.90 -13.98 -6.24
C ILE A 493 -32.41 -14.54 -7.58
N THR A 494 -32.18 -15.84 -7.78
CA THR A 494 -32.68 -16.62 -8.91
C THR A 494 -33.66 -17.71 -8.49
N ASP A 495 -33.73 -17.99 -7.18
CA ASP A 495 -34.59 -19.02 -6.60
C ASP A 495 -36.03 -18.49 -6.40
N PRO A 496 -37.06 -19.29 -6.69
CA PRO A 496 -38.47 -18.94 -6.44
C PRO A 496 -38.78 -18.56 -4.99
N ASP A 497 -38.11 -19.17 -4.04
CA ASP A 497 -38.36 -18.92 -2.60
C ASP A 497 -38.01 -17.48 -2.17
N GLY A 498 -37.12 -16.80 -2.89
CA GLY A 498 -36.72 -15.40 -2.62
C GLY A 498 -37.41 -14.36 -3.52
N GLU A 499 -38.38 -14.74 -4.34
CA GLU A 499 -38.99 -13.85 -5.33
C GLU A 499 -39.66 -12.62 -4.72
N GLN A 500 -40.22 -12.74 -3.52
CA GLN A 500 -40.86 -11.61 -2.82
C GLN A 500 -39.85 -10.55 -2.42
N ALA A 501 -38.68 -10.95 -1.89
CA ALA A 501 -37.59 -10.05 -1.54
C ALA A 501 -37.05 -9.32 -2.80
N ARG A 502 -36.88 -10.06 -3.89
CA ARG A 502 -36.44 -9.50 -5.17
C ARG A 502 -37.43 -8.48 -5.72
N ARG A 503 -38.73 -8.79 -5.70
CA ARG A 503 -39.78 -7.86 -6.18
C ARG A 503 -39.79 -6.58 -5.38
N LEU A 504 -39.74 -6.65 -4.05
CA LEU A 504 -39.67 -5.46 -3.17
C LEU A 504 -38.50 -4.55 -3.54
N ALA A 505 -37.29 -5.10 -3.69
CA ALA A 505 -36.10 -4.32 -4.07
C ALA A 505 -36.23 -3.74 -5.49
N THR A 506 -36.75 -4.53 -6.46
CA THR A 506 -36.94 -4.10 -7.84
C THR A 506 -37.93 -2.94 -7.92
N ASP A 507 -39.09 -3.09 -7.29
CA ASP A 507 -40.16 -2.07 -7.31
C ASP A 507 -39.68 -0.76 -6.70
N ALA A 508 -39.00 -0.78 -5.55
CA ALA A 508 -38.46 0.41 -4.90
C ALA A 508 -37.44 1.16 -5.81
N ILE A 509 -36.54 0.44 -6.44
CA ILE A 509 -35.49 1.04 -7.30
C ILE A 509 -36.07 1.61 -8.59
N LEU A 510 -37.07 0.96 -9.17
CA LEU A 510 -37.70 1.42 -10.41
C LEU A 510 -38.72 2.55 -10.18
N GLN A 511 -39.38 2.58 -9.03
CA GLN A 511 -40.37 3.64 -8.70
C GLN A 511 -39.68 4.94 -8.26
N GLU A 512 -38.62 4.85 -7.45
CA GLU A 512 -37.93 6.00 -6.88
C GLU A 512 -36.39 5.90 -7.06
N PRO A 513 -35.90 5.95 -8.32
CA PRO A 513 -34.46 5.80 -8.61
C PRO A 513 -33.59 6.85 -7.91
N SER A 514 -34.14 8.06 -7.68
CA SER A 514 -33.46 9.18 -7.04
C SER A 514 -32.97 8.90 -5.61
N TRP A 515 -33.61 7.98 -4.89
CA TRP A 515 -33.19 7.60 -3.55
C TRP A 515 -31.82 6.87 -3.57
N PHE A 516 -31.53 6.18 -4.66
CA PHE A 516 -30.37 5.29 -4.83
C PHE A 516 -29.18 5.95 -5.56
N GLU A 517 -29.39 7.11 -6.20
CA GLU A 517 -28.36 7.78 -7.04
C GLU A 517 -27.05 8.07 -6.31
N GLN A 518 -27.10 8.31 -4.99
CA GLN A 518 -25.91 8.59 -4.20
C GLN A 518 -25.14 7.32 -3.75
N LEU A 519 -25.70 6.14 -4.00
CA LEU A 519 -25.03 4.88 -3.67
C LEU A 519 -23.98 4.54 -4.73
N ARG A 520 -22.86 4.02 -4.27
CA ARG A 520 -21.78 3.55 -5.15
C ARG A 520 -22.25 2.40 -6.05
N THR A 521 -23.19 1.62 -5.55
CA THR A 521 -23.81 0.48 -6.22
C THR A 521 -25.01 0.85 -7.09
N ALA A 522 -25.37 2.13 -7.20
CA ALA A 522 -26.52 2.58 -7.97
C ALA A 522 -26.56 2.03 -9.41
N PRO A 523 -25.47 2.03 -10.20
CA PRO A 523 -25.48 1.46 -11.56
C PRO A 523 -25.76 -0.04 -11.54
N THR A 524 -25.20 -0.76 -10.57
CA THR A 524 -25.40 -2.21 -10.40
C THR A 524 -26.82 -2.52 -9.97
N LEU A 525 -27.36 -1.78 -9.01
CA LEU A 525 -28.73 -1.95 -8.52
C LEU A 525 -29.74 -1.72 -9.65
N LEU A 526 -29.56 -0.68 -10.45
CA LEU A 526 -30.43 -0.36 -11.59
C LEU A 526 -30.31 -1.43 -12.70
N ALA A 527 -29.11 -1.89 -13.02
CA ALA A 527 -28.89 -2.95 -14.00
C ALA A 527 -29.56 -4.27 -13.57
N LEU A 528 -29.41 -4.65 -12.30
CA LEU A 528 -30.03 -5.86 -11.74
C LEU A 528 -31.56 -5.74 -11.65
N ALA A 529 -32.11 -4.57 -11.31
CA ALA A 529 -33.55 -4.34 -11.31
C ALA A 529 -34.20 -4.48 -12.69
N ASN A 530 -33.46 -4.11 -13.76
CA ASN A 530 -33.90 -4.22 -15.15
C ASN A 530 -33.48 -5.53 -15.84
N ARG A 531 -32.88 -6.47 -15.14
CA ARG A 531 -32.29 -7.66 -15.76
C ARG A 531 -33.32 -8.55 -16.45
N GLN A 532 -32.93 -9.06 -17.61
CA GLN A 532 -33.64 -10.12 -18.35
C GLN A 532 -32.84 -11.44 -18.38
N ALA A 533 -31.56 -11.40 -18.05
CA ALA A 533 -30.66 -12.56 -17.99
C ALA A 533 -30.88 -13.39 -16.73
N ASN A 534 -30.65 -14.70 -16.81
CA ASN A 534 -30.77 -15.60 -15.66
C ASN A 534 -29.62 -15.41 -14.66
N ASP A 535 -28.39 -15.17 -15.12
CA ASP A 535 -27.24 -14.94 -14.23
C ASP A 535 -27.10 -13.43 -13.92
N PRO A 536 -27.11 -13.02 -12.63
CA PRO A 536 -26.91 -11.64 -12.23
C PRO A 536 -25.54 -11.06 -12.66
N MET A 537 -24.50 -11.92 -12.75
CA MET A 537 -23.15 -11.50 -13.11
C MET A 537 -23.02 -11.12 -14.59
N ASP A 538 -23.86 -11.65 -15.46
CA ASP A 538 -23.81 -11.38 -16.90
C ASP A 538 -24.37 -9.99 -17.27
N VAL A 539 -25.12 -9.37 -16.37
CA VAL A 539 -25.74 -8.05 -16.60
C VAL A 539 -24.78 -6.89 -16.33
N ILE A 540 -23.70 -7.16 -15.59
CA ILE A 540 -22.76 -6.12 -15.13
C ILE A 540 -21.51 -6.14 -16.01
N GLU A 541 -21.32 -5.11 -16.86
CA GLU A 541 -20.15 -4.99 -17.75
C GLU A 541 -18.91 -4.46 -17.03
N ASP A 542 -19.07 -3.50 -16.11
CA ASP A 542 -17.96 -2.87 -15.38
C ASP A 542 -17.32 -3.84 -14.39
N PRO A 543 -16.00 -4.13 -14.51
CA PRO A 543 -15.28 -5.03 -13.59
C PRO A 543 -15.33 -4.60 -12.13
N ALA A 544 -15.33 -3.28 -11.83
CA ALA A 544 -15.39 -2.76 -10.46
C ALA A 544 -16.77 -3.02 -9.84
N GLN A 545 -17.84 -2.81 -10.59
CA GLN A 545 -19.21 -3.09 -10.16
C GLN A 545 -19.46 -4.60 -10.01
N ARG A 546 -18.89 -5.41 -10.91
CA ARG A 546 -18.94 -6.87 -10.83
C ARG A 546 -18.25 -7.38 -9.57
N ALA A 547 -17.14 -6.78 -9.16
CA ALA A 547 -16.44 -7.12 -7.90
C ALA A 547 -17.29 -6.80 -6.66
N LEU A 548 -18.03 -5.68 -6.65
CA LEU A 548 -18.95 -5.34 -5.55
C LEU A 548 -20.12 -6.32 -5.45
N LEU A 549 -20.68 -6.74 -6.57
CA LEU A 549 -21.74 -7.76 -6.59
C LEU A 549 -21.21 -9.09 -6.08
N ALA A 550 -20.02 -9.51 -6.50
CA ALA A 550 -19.39 -10.74 -6.02
C ALA A 550 -19.11 -10.68 -4.51
N GLU A 551 -18.64 -9.55 -3.98
CA GLU A 551 -18.45 -9.32 -2.54
C GLU A 551 -19.76 -9.50 -1.77
N ALA A 552 -20.86 -8.93 -2.27
CA ALA A 552 -22.18 -9.04 -1.64
C ALA A 552 -22.69 -10.49 -1.60
N LEU A 553 -22.48 -11.25 -2.68
CA LEU A 553 -22.95 -12.64 -2.82
C LEU A 553 -22.09 -13.64 -2.03
N LEU A 554 -20.81 -13.36 -1.82
CA LEU A 554 -19.91 -14.22 -1.06
C LEU A 554 -20.00 -14.03 0.46
N ALA A 555 -20.56 -12.90 0.93
CA ALA A 555 -20.62 -12.58 2.34
C ALA A 555 -21.59 -13.49 3.11
N GLU A 556 -22.69 -13.93 2.51
CA GLU A 556 -23.69 -14.81 3.09
C GLU A 556 -24.37 -15.66 2.02
N THR A 557 -24.65 -16.91 2.36
CA THR A 557 -25.26 -17.89 1.44
C THR A 557 -26.79 -17.91 1.46
N LYS A 558 -27.43 -17.31 2.50
CA LYS A 558 -28.88 -17.25 2.62
C LYS A 558 -29.45 -16.03 1.89
N PRO A 559 -30.53 -16.15 1.10
CA PRO A 559 -31.21 -14.99 0.55
C PRO A 559 -31.76 -14.10 1.68
N PRO A 560 -31.76 -12.75 1.51
CA PRO A 560 -32.33 -11.86 2.51
C PRO A 560 -33.85 -12.06 2.60
N GLU A 561 -34.38 -11.94 3.81
CA GLU A 561 -35.82 -12.00 4.04
C GLU A 561 -36.52 -10.71 3.59
N PRO A 562 -37.81 -10.77 3.22
CA PRO A 562 -38.55 -9.56 2.77
C PRO A 562 -38.52 -8.42 3.79
N VAL A 563 -38.49 -8.71 5.10
CA VAL A 563 -38.41 -7.72 6.18
C VAL A 563 -37.07 -7.00 6.18
N GLU A 564 -35.97 -7.70 5.93
CA GLU A 564 -34.63 -7.11 5.84
C GLU A 564 -34.53 -6.16 4.63
N VAL A 565 -35.09 -6.56 3.49
CA VAL A 565 -35.15 -5.71 2.28
C VAL A 565 -35.98 -4.46 2.52
N GLN A 566 -37.12 -4.59 3.20
CA GLN A 566 -37.99 -3.47 3.53
C GLN A 566 -37.30 -2.49 4.49
N GLY A 567 -36.56 -2.99 5.49
CA GLY A 567 -35.73 -2.16 6.37
C GLY A 567 -34.62 -1.41 5.64
N ALA A 568 -33.95 -2.08 4.69
CA ALA A 568 -32.92 -1.47 3.85
C ALA A 568 -33.48 -0.35 2.97
N ILE A 569 -34.65 -0.54 2.35
CA ILE A 569 -35.32 0.48 1.54
C ILE A 569 -35.72 1.68 2.40
N GLN A 570 -36.33 1.43 3.57
CA GLN A 570 -36.71 2.47 4.50
C GLN A 570 -35.50 3.32 4.95
N GLU A 571 -34.37 2.71 5.24
CA GLU A 571 -33.14 3.43 5.62
C GLU A 571 -32.61 4.31 4.49
N ILE A 572 -32.73 3.89 3.23
CA ILE A 572 -32.34 4.70 2.06
C ILE A 572 -33.31 5.89 1.88
N GLU A 573 -34.61 5.66 2.01
CA GLU A 573 -35.63 6.71 1.97
C GLU A 573 -35.37 7.75 3.06
N GLU A 574 -35.14 7.35 4.29
CA GLU A 574 -34.77 8.25 5.40
C GLU A 574 -33.52 9.08 5.09
N ARG A 575 -32.47 8.45 4.52
CA ARG A 575 -31.24 9.15 4.13
C ARG A 575 -31.48 10.15 3.01
N SER A 576 -32.29 9.81 2.02
CA SER A 576 -32.65 10.68 0.91
C SER A 576 -33.42 11.91 1.39
N ILE A 577 -34.45 11.71 2.21
CA ILE A 577 -35.22 12.81 2.83
C ILE A 577 -34.31 13.71 3.68
N ALA A 578 -33.43 13.14 4.49
CA ALA A 578 -32.48 13.89 5.30
C ALA A 578 -31.49 14.72 4.44
N ALA A 579 -31.09 14.22 3.27
CA ALA A 579 -30.26 14.96 2.31
C ALA A 579 -31.06 16.15 1.74
N GLN A 580 -32.28 15.92 1.25
CA GLN A 580 -33.16 16.98 0.73
C GLN A 580 -33.43 18.07 1.77
N LEU A 581 -33.63 17.70 3.06
CA LEU A 581 -33.80 18.65 4.14
C LEU A 581 -32.55 19.49 4.40
N ARG A 582 -31.36 18.94 4.23
CA ARG A 582 -30.09 19.70 4.32
C ARG A 582 -29.98 20.74 3.21
N ASP A 583 -30.28 20.34 1.97
CA ASP A 583 -30.23 21.24 0.81
C ASP A 583 -31.26 22.35 0.92
N LEU A 584 -32.48 22.02 1.34
CA LEU A 584 -33.53 23.02 1.60
C LEU A 584 -33.13 24.03 2.66
N ARG A 585 -32.43 23.66 3.72
CA ARG A 585 -31.92 24.59 4.74
C ARG A 585 -30.97 25.62 4.14
N VAL A 586 -30.12 25.19 3.20
CA VAL A 586 -29.19 26.09 2.49
C VAL A 586 -29.99 27.08 1.63
N LEU A 587 -30.92 26.56 0.83
CA LEU A 587 -31.78 27.38 -0.05
C LEU A 587 -32.65 28.38 0.75
N ILE A 588 -33.22 27.95 1.87
CA ILE A 588 -33.98 28.81 2.78
C ILE A 588 -33.10 29.97 3.29
N ALA A 589 -31.89 29.66 3.77
CA ALA A 589 -30.96 30.68 4.25
C ALA A 589 -30.50 31.64 3.13
N GLU A 590 -30.45 31.20 1.89
CA GLU A 590 -30.21 32.07 0.73
C GLU A 590 -31.38 32.94 0.36
N ALA A 591 -32.61 32.39 0.37
CA ALA A 591 -33.84 33.17 0.15
C ALA A 591 -34.06 34.22 1.23
N GLU A 592 -33.78 33.91 2.51
CA GLU A 592 -33.80 34.87 3.63
C GLU A 592 -32.79 36.00 3.39
N ARG A 593 -31.56 35.71 2.96
CA ARG A 593 -30.56 36.75 2.66
C ARG A 593 -30.94 37.66 1.50
N ARG A 594 -31.68 37.11 0.50
CA ARG A 594 -32.17 37.86 -0.66
C ARG A 594 -33.47 38.58 -0.40
N ALA A 595 -34.09 38.38 0.78
CA ALA A 595 -35.42 38.87 1.16
C ALA A 595 -36.52 38.46 0.16
N ASP A 596 -36.38 37.27 -0.45
CA ASP A 596 -37.39 36.73 -1.37
C ASP A 596 -38.46 35.97 -0.59
N HIS A 597 -39.50 36.69 -0.20
CA HIS A 597 -40.60 36.15 0.60
C HIS A 597 -41.44 35.11 -0.12
N ALA A 598 -41.50 35.15 -1.48
CA ALA A 598 -42.27 34.17 -2.25
C ALA A 598 -41.54 32.85 -2.31
N GLU A 599 -40.25 32.86 -2.63
CA GLU A 599 -39.40 31.66 -2.65
C GLU A 599 -39.29 31.04 -1.24
N LEU A 600 -39.12 31.87 -0.20
CA LEU A 600 -39.04 31.43 1.19
C LEU A 600 -40.31 30.67 1.63
N ALA A 601 -41.50 31.14 1.26
CA ALA A 601 -42.76 30.47 1.59
C ALA A 601 -42.83 29.05 0.95
N VAL A 602 -42.44 28.91 -0.32
CA VAL A 602 -42.45 27.65 -1.05
C VAL A 602 -41.45 26.67 -0.42
N LEU A 603 -40.21 27.11 -0.18
CA LEU A 603 -39.15 26.26 0.40
C LEU A 603 -39.51 25.80 1.83
N THR A 604 -40.10 26.69 2.63
CA THR A 604 -40.57 26.39 3.98
C THR A 604 -41.69 25.36 3.98
N GLN A 605 -42.65 25.48 3.05
CA GLN A 605 -43.73 24.51 2.88
C GLN A 605 -43.20 23.13 2.49
N ARG A 606 -42.25 23.08 1.55
CA ARG A 606 -41.58 21.83 1.15
C ARG A 606 -40.83 21.17 2.29
N LYS A 607 -40.12 21.97 3.09
CA LYS A 607 -39.43 21.49 4.31
C LYS A 607 -40.42 20.86 5.28
N LEU A 608 -41.54 21.49 5.56
CA LEU A 608 -42.58 20.99 6.48
C LEU A 608 -43.15 19.65 6.00
N THR A 609 -43.31 19.49 4.69
CA THR A 609 -43.78 18.22 4.11
C THR A 609 -42.78 17.10 4.35
N LEU A 610 -41.49 17.31 4.01
CA LEU A 610 -40.42 16.32 4.21
C LEU A 610 -40.18 16.01 5.70
N ASP A 611 -40.27 17.02 6.59
CA ASP A 611 -40.19 16.80 8.04
C ASP A 611 -41.33 15.88 8.57
N ARG A 612 -42.54 15.97 7.98
CA ARG A 612 -43.66 15.07 8.31
C ARG A 612 -43.45 13.66 7.78
N GLU A 613 -42.95 13.53 6.56
CA GLU A 613 -42.60 12.23 5.96
C GLU A 613 -41.54 11.52 6.79
N LEU A 614 -40.46 12.19 7.15
CA LEU A 614 -39.41 11.63 7.99
C LEU A 614 -39.91 11.14 9.36
N ARG A 615 -40.81 11.94 10.02
CA ARG A 615 -41.42 11.51 11.28
C ARG A 615 -42.35 10.32 11.12
N ARG A 616 -43.03 10.20 9.97
CA ARG A 616 -43.89 9.04 9.67
C ARG A 616 -43.09 7.77 9.52
N LEU A 617 -41.94 7.83 8.85
CA LEU A 617 -41.01 6.70 8.71
C LEU A 617 -40.46 6.26 10.07
N HIS A 618 -40.02 7.17 10.92
CA HIS A 618 -39.51 6.85 12.26
C HIS A 618 -40.58 6.18 13.16
N ASN A 619 -41.86 6.52 13.01
CA ASN A 619 -42.95 5.95 13.82
C ASN A 619 -43.38 4.54 13.37
N HIS A 620 -42.93 4.07 12.20
CA HIS A 620 -43.23 2.75 11.64
C HIS A 620 -42.05 1.75 11.78
N ARG A 621 -40.98 2.15 12.48
CA ARG A 621 -39.87 1.24 12.78
C ARG A 621 -40.33 0.19 13.79
N PRO A 622 -40.20 -1.13 13.50
CA PRO A 622 -40.47 -2.15 14.52
C PRO A 622 -39.48 -1.92 15.68
N PRO A 623 -39.89 -2.21 16.95
CA PRO A 623 -38.99 -2.05 18.08
C PRO A 623 -37.78 -2.97 17.89
N ASP A 624 -36.55 -2.37 18.05
CA ASP A 624 -35.31 -3.14 18.09
C ASP A 624 -35.45 -4.23 19.17
N GLU A 625 -35.44 -5.49 18.77
CA GLU A 625 -35.22 -6.60 19.69
C GLU A 625 -33.74 -6.52 20.14
N SER A 626 -33.56 -6.04 21.37
CA SER A 626 -32.32 -5.91 22.12
C SER A 626 -31.69 -7.28 22.43
#